data_8f80bc21a3781938c1be00c0ebd9fa30
#
_entry.id   8f80bc21a3781938c1be00c0ebd9fa30
#
_cell.length_a   1.000
_cell.length_b   1.000
_cell.length_c   1.000
_cell.angle_alpha   90.00
_cell.angle_beta   90.00
_cell.angle_gamma   90.00
#
_symmetry.space_group_name_H-M   'P 1'
#
loop_
_entity.id
_entity.type
_entity.pdbx_description
1 polymer ?
#
loop_
_entity_poly.entity_id
_entity_poly.type
_entity_poly.pdbx_seq_one_letter_code
_entity_poly.pdbx_strand_id
1 'polypeptide(L)'
;GTEIEGKTLGIIGLGAIGAKVANAAHALGMNIVGNSVVVHPFLTAPCKMYDDVAEMVKVCDYVSIHVPSLPATKGMINKDLIANMKDGAIVLNYARPDLVVEEDIIAALESGKLRKYMTDLADENLINKPGIVSTPHLGASTKEAEDNCASMAVDELMDYIENGNIRNSVNFP
;
A
#
# COMPACT_ATOMS: atom_id res chain seq x y z
N GLY A 1 -6.93 -18.95 -10.54
CA GLY A 1 -7.08 -18.05 -9.38
C GLY A 1 -6.77 -18.74 -8.07
N THR A 2 -6.74 -17.97 -6.99
CA THR A 2 -6.55 -18.49 -5.63
C THR A 2 -7.56 -17.76 -4.75
N GLU A 3 -8.22 -18.50 -3.88
CA GLU A 3 -9.12 -17.89 -2.90
C GLU A 3 -8.33 -17.05 -1.89
N ILE A 4 -8.92 -15.96 -1.43
CA ILE A 4 -8.31 -15.06 -0.45
C ILE A 4 -8.73 -15.37 0.98
N GLU A 5 -9.84 -16.08 1.17
CA GLU A 5 -10.30 -16.49 2.49
C GLU A 5 -9.24 -17.31 3.22
N GLY A 6 -8.97 -16.98 4.48
CA GLY A 6 -7.95 -17.63 5.31
C GLY A 6 -6.51 -17.24 4.96
N LYS A 7 -6.26 -16.51 3.87
CA LYS A 7 -4.92 -16.02 3.53
C LYS A 7 -4.51 -14.82 4.39
N THR A 8 -3.22 -14.60 4.51
CA THR A 8 -2.66 -13.51 5.30
C THR A 8 -2.26 -12.35 4.40
N LEU A 9 -2.82 -11.17 4.68
CA LEU A 9 -2.44 -9.90 4.06
C LEU A 9 -1.58 -9.10 5.02
N GLY A 10 -0.34 -8.81 4.62
CA GLY A 10 0.54 -7.86 5.29
C GLY A 10 0.32 -6.45 4.77
N ILE A 11 0.09 -5.50 5.65
CA ILE A 11 -0.08 -4.08 5.32
C ILE A 11 1.15 -3.31 5.82
N ILE A 12 1.90 -2.74 4.90
CA ILE A 12 3.00 -1.82 5.20
C ILE A 12 2.45 -0.40 5.15
N GLY A 13 2.20 0.19 6.33
CA GLY A 13 1.58 1.50 6.48
C GLY A 13 0.06 1.43 6.73
N LEU A 14 -0.35 1.57 7.99
CA LEU A 14 -1.75 1.58 8.43
C LEU A 14 -2.29 3.01 8.60
N GLY A 15 -1.95 3.90 7.66
CA GLY A 15 -2.58 5.21 7.50
C GLY A 15 -4.05 5.09 7.07
N ALA A 16 -4.67 6.21 6.66
CA ALA A 16 -6.09 6.26 6.29
C ALA A 16 -6.47 5.23 5.19
N ILE A 17 -5.60 5.03 4.19
CA ILE A 17 -5.84 4.08 3.09
C ILE A 17 -5.59 2.65 3.57
N GLY A 18 -4.41 2.38 4.16
CA GLY A 18 -4.05 1.03 4.60
C GLY A 18 -5.02 0.45 5.63
N ALA A 19 -5.55 1.27 6.56
CA ALA A 19 -6.57 0.85 7.51
C ALA A 19 -7.88 0.43 6.82
N LYS A 20 -8.32 1.17 5.80
CA LYS A 20 -9.52 0.82 5.02
C LYS A 20 -9.32 -0.47 4.22
N VAL A 21 -8.14 -0.66 3.63
CA VAL A 21 -7.78 -1.91 2.92
C VAL A 21 -7.77 -3.09 3.88
N ALA A 22 -7.17 -2.93 5.07
CA ALA A 22 -7.18 -3.95 6.12
C ALA A 22 -8.61 -4.37 6.51
N ASN A 23 -9.51 -3.40 6.75
CA ASN A 23 -10.90 -3.68 7.10
C ASN A 23 -11.64 -4.43 5.97
N ALA A 24 -11.48 -3.99 4.74
CA ALA A 24 -12.11 -4.63 3.58
C ALA A 24 -11.61 -6.06 3.38
N ALA A 25 -10.30 -6.28 3.46
CA ALA A 25 -9.69 -7.60 3.32
C ALA A 25 -10.12 -8.54 4.45
N HIS A 26 -10.21 -8.03 5.69
CA HIS A 26 -10.72 -8.81 6.82
C HIS A 26 -12.19 -9.23 6.62
N ALA A 27 -13.03 -8.31 6.12
CA ALA A 27 -14.43 -8.62 5.81
C ALA A 27 -14.57 -9.68 4.71
N LEU A 28 -13.57 -9.85 3.86
CA LEU A 28 -13.46 -10.91 2.84
C LEU A 28 -12.79 -12.19 3.36
N GLY A 29 -12.59 -12.31 4.69
CA GLY A 29 -12.06 -13.52 5.33
C GLY A 29 -10.54 -13.62 5.40
N MET A 30 -9.80 -12.56 5.10
CA MET A 30 -8.33 -12.56 5.24
C MET A 30 -7.89 -12.31 6.69
N ASN A 31 -6.74 -12.90 7.05
CA ASN A 31 -6.02 -12.56 8.27
C ASN A 31 -5.15 -11.31 8.02
N ILE A 32 -5.20 -10.33 8.92
CA ILE A 32 -4.48 -9.06 8.74
C ILE A 32 -3.29 -9.00 9.69
N VAL A 33 -2.13 -8.67 9.14
CA VAL A 33 -0.93 -8.31 9.89
C VAL A 33 -0.42 -6.96 9.38
N GLY A 34 0.25 -6.19 10.22
CA GLY A 34 0.64 -4.83 9.86
C GLY A 34 1.99 -4.41 10.43
N ASN A 35 2.66 -3.53 9.70
CA ASN A 35 3.79 -2.74 10.18
C ASN A 35 3.51 -1.27 9.86
N SER A 36 3.52 -0.42 10.88
CA SER A 36 3.24 1.01 10.70
C SER A 36 3.74 1.81 11.90
N VAL A 37 4.30 2.97 11.63
CA VAL A 37 4.69 3.95 12.67
C VAL A 37 3.44 4.56 13.33
N VAL A 38 2.38 4.76 12.53
CA VAL A 38 1.09 5.32 12.98
C VAL A 38 -0.02 4.40 12.53
N VAL A 39 -0.95 4.08 13.44
CA VAL A 39 -2.17 3.34 13.13
C VAL A 39 -3.35 4.30 13.12
N HIS A 40 -4.01 4.40 11.97
CA HIS A 40 -5.15 5.30 11.81
C HIS A 40 -6.39 4.76 12.56
N PRO A 41 -7.20 5.65 13.21
CA PRO A 41 -8.41 5.25 13.93
C PRO A 41 -9.47 4.51 13.08
N PHE A 42 -9.37 4.56 11.76
CA PHE A 42 -10.24 3.80 10.85
C PHE A 42 -9.98 2.29 10.91
N LEU A 43 -8.87 1.84 11.47
CA LEU A 43 -8.60 0.41 11.60
C LEU A 43 -9.53 -0.19 12.66
N THR A 44 -10.45 -1.03 12.23
CA THR A 44 -11.38 -1.78 13.08
C THR A 44 -11.16 -3.30 13.01
N ALA A 45 -10.49 -3.77 11.95
CA ALA A 45 -10.14 -5.17 11.80
C ALA A 45 -9.10 -5.60 12.85
N PRO A 46 -9.20 -6.82 13.40
CA PRO A 46 -8.11 -7.41 14.16
C PRO A 46 -6.84 -7.44 13.33
N CYS A 47 -5.76 -6.83 13.83
CA CYS A 47 -4.49 -6.73 13.13
C CYS A 47 -3.34 -7.03 14.09
N LYS A 48 -2.56 -8.07 13.78
CA LYS A 48 -1.33 -8.33 14.54
C LYS A 48 -0.23 -7.41 14.03
N MET A 49 0.29 -6.57 14.91
CA MET A 49 1.38 -5.64 14.59
C MET A 49 2.74 -6.31 14.70
N TYR A 50 3.64 -5.90 13.81
CA TYR A 50 5.05 -6.28 13.76
C TYR A 50 5.92 -5.04 13.78
N ASP A 51 6.96 -5.03 14.57
CA ASP A 51 7.94 -3.95 14.61
C ASP A 51 8.89 -4.02 13.41
N ASP A 52 9.19 -5.24 12.95
CA ASP A 52 10.06 -5.51 11.80
C ASP A 52 9.26 -6.02 10.59
N VAL A 53 9.38 -5.30 9.48
CA VAL A 53 8.78 -5.67 8.19
C VAL A 53 9.29 -7.02 7.70
N ALA A 54 10.58 -7.32 7.91
CA ALA A 54 11.17 -8.58 7.46
C ALA A 54 10.57 -9.79 8.20
N GLU A 55 10.24 -9.63 9.48
CA GLU A 55 9.53 -10.68 10.23
C GLU A 55 8.05 -10.78 9.82
N MET A 56 7.41 -9.66 9.52
CA MET A 56 6.02 -9.64 9.07
C MET A 56 5.83 -10.39 7.75
N VAL A 57 6.68 -10.12 6.76
CA VAL A 57 6.48 -10.68 5.42
C VAL A 57 6.64 -12.20 5.35
N LYS A 58 7.31 -12.81 6.34
CA LYS A 58 7.46 -14.28 6.44
C LYS A 58 6.12 -15.02 6.54
N VAL A 59 5.11 -14.38 7.11
CA VAL A 59 3.79 -14.99 7.32
C VAL A 59 2.76 -14.58 6.26
N CYS A 60 3.11 -13.65 5.36
CA CYS A 60 2.20 -13.07 4.40
C CYS A 60 2.09 -13.88 3.10
N ASP A 61 0.86 -14.10 2.64
CA ASP A 61 0.55 -14.57 1.29
C ASP A 61 0.46 -13.39 0.31
N TYR A 62 0.06 -12.22 0.83
CA TYR A 62 -0.04 -10.95 0.12
C TYR A 62 0.62 -9.86 0.93
N VAL A 63 1.32 -8.94 0.28
CA VAL A 63 1.93 -7.75 0.91
C VAL A 63 1.44 -6.52 0.16
N SER A 64 0.78 -5.59 0.86
CA SER A 64 0.25 -4.36 0.30
C SER A 64 0.93 -3.14 0.93
N ILE A 65 1.36 -2.20 0.06
CA ILE A 65 2.21 -1.07 0.44
C ILE A 65 1.36 0.21 0.46
N HIS A 66 1.39 0.93 1.58
CA HIS A 66 0.62 2.15 1.83
C HIS A 66 1.44 3.23 2.55
N VAL A 67 2.76 3.22 2.39
CA VAL A 67 3.66 4.24 2.93
C VAL A 67 3.98 5.31 1.89
N PRO A 68 4.30 6.55 2.31
CA PRO A 68 4.78 7.58 1.40
C PRO A 68 6.21 7.25 0.93
N SER A 69 6.59 7.84 -0.22
CA SER A 69 7.97 7.82 -0.68
C SER A 69 8.79 8.82 0.14
N LEU A 70 9.65 8.29 1.00
CA LEU A 70 10.59 9.03 1.84
C LEU A 70 11.98 8.40 1.68
N PRO A 71 13.09 9.09 2.05
CA PRO A 71 14.41 8.48 2.01
C PRO A 71 14.52 7.12 2.71
N ALA A 72 13.74 6.93 3.80
CA ALA A 72 13.72 5.67 4.56
C ALA A 72 12.88 4.56 3.93
N THR A 73 11.98 4.88 2.99
CA THR A 73 11.07 3.90 2.38
C THR A 73 11.38 3.61 0.91
N LYS A 74 12.24 4.41 0.27
CA LYS A 74 12.70 4.16 -1.10
C LYS A 74 13.40 2.84 -1.21
N GLY A 75 13.00 2.03 -2.20
CA GLY A 75 13.56 0.71 -2.46
C GLY A 75 13.42 -0.26 -1.28
N MET A 76 12.43 -0.04 -0.40
CA MET A 76 12.24 -0.93 0.74
C MET A 76 11.84 -2.35 0.34
N ILE A 77 11.16 -2.50 -0.79
CA ILE A 77 10.87 -3.80 -1.37
C ILE A 77 12.01 -4.14 -2.33
N ASN A 78 13.02 -4.76 -1.81
CA ASN A 78 14.23 -5.19 -2.51
C ASN A 78 14.43 -6.70 -2.37
N LYS A 79 15.48 -7.23 -2.99
CA LYS A 79 15.81 -8.66 -2.97
C LYS A 79 15.90 -9.24 -1.56
N ASP A 80 16.43 -8.47 -0.60
CA ASP A 80 16.66 -8.96 0.77
C ASP A 80 15.32 -9.11 1.51
N LEU A 81 14.40 -8.15 1.35
CA LEU A 81 13.05 -8.27 1.90
C LEU A 81 12.24 -9.36 1.18
N ILE A 82 12.32 -9.41 -0.15
CA ILE A 82 11.63 -10.44 -0.97
C ILE A 82 12.08 -11.84 -0.57
N ALA A 83 13.37 -12.04 -0.28
CA ALA A 83 13.90 -13.34 0.16
C ALA A 83 13.21 -13.86 1.44
N ASN A 84 12.75 -12.97 2.32
CA ASN A 84 12.00 -13.31 3.53
C ASN A 84 10.50 -13.63 3.28
N MET A 85 9.95 -13.28 2.14
CA MET A 85 8.56 -13.56 1.81
C MET A 85 8.34 -15.07 1.59
N LYS A 86 7.08 -15.50 1.68
CA LYS A 86 6.70 -16.86 1.27
C LYS A 86 6.95 -17.05 -0.22
N ASP A 87 7.30 -18.26 -0.62
CA ASP A 87 7.35 -18.63 -2.04
C ASP A 87 5.96 -18.50 -2.67
N GLY A 88 5.90 -17.81 -3.81
CA GLY A 88 4.64 -17.51 -4.47
C GLY A 88 3.82 -16.40 -3.82
N ALA A 89 4.40 -15.59 -2.96
CA ALA A 89 3.75 -14.39 -2.43
C ALA A 89 3.36 -13.40 -3.54
N ILE A 90 2.37 -12.56 -3.25
CA ILE A 90 1.93 -11.49 -4.15
C ILE A 90 2.20 -10.15 -3.49
N VAL A 91 2.82 -9.23 -4.24
CA VAL A 91 3.06 -7.86 -3.82
C VAL A 91 2.10 -6.92 -4.55
N LEU A 92 1.46 -6.02 -3.78
CA LEU A 92 0.56 -4.98 -4.28
C LEU A 92 1.15 -3.60 -3.96
N ASN A 93 1.45 -2.83 -5.00
CA ASN A 93 1.95 -1.46 -4.86
C ASN A 93 1.06 -0.48 -5.61
N TYR A 94 0.13 0.11 -4.89
CA TYR A 94 -0.74 1.20 -5.35
C TYR A 94 -0.37 2.52 -4.65
N ALA A 95 0.87 2.64 -4.15
CA ALA A 95 1.33 3.81 -3.43
C ALA A 95 2.29 4.67 -4.29
N ARG A 96 3.55 4.27 -4.42
CA ARG A 96 4.57 5.00 -5.20
C ARG A 96 5.53 4.03 -5.87
N PRO A 97 6.01 4.32 -7.10
CA PRO A 97 6.86 3.41 -7.86
C PRO A 97 8.21 3.17 -7.19
N ASP A 98 8.82 4.18 -6.61
CA ASP A 98 10.15 4.12 -6.01
C ASP A 98 10.24 3.41 -4.65
N LEU A 99 9.13 2.85 -4.16
CA LEU A 99 9.11 1.99 -2.97
C LEU A 99 9.64 0.58 -3.25
N VAL A 100 9.70 0.18 -4.50
CA VAL A 100 10.21 -1.12 -4.94
C VAL A 100 11.49 -0.95 -5.76
N VAL A 101 12.35 -1.97 -5.73
CA VAL A 101 13.46 -2.11 -6.68
C VAL A 101 12.95 -2.99 -7.83
N GLU A 102 12.74 -2.39 -9.00
CA GLU A 102 12.05 -3.04 -10.13
C GLU A 102 12.80 -4.28 -10.62
N GLU A 103 14.12 -4.20 -10.73
CA GLU A 103 14.96 -5.33 -11.13
C GLU A 103 14.82 -6.52 -10.19
N ASP A 104 14.69 -6.26 -8.88
CA ASP A 104 14.51 -7.31 -7.86
C ASP A 104 13.11 -7.94 -7.96
N ILE A 105 12.09 -7.14 -8.26
CA ILE A 105 10.72 -7.64 -8.54
C ILE A 105 10.72 -8.55 -9.76
N ILE A 106 11.35 -8.11 -10.87
CA ILE A 106 11.42 -8.89 -12.12
C ILE A 106 12.14 -10.22 -11.86
N ALA A 107 13.31 -10.18 -11.23
CA ALA A 107 14.08 -11.38 -10.90
C ALA A 107 13.29 -12.33 -9.98
N ALA A 108 12.54 -11.81 -9.03
CA ALA A 108 11.71 -12.61 -8.13
C ALA A 108 10.52 -13.26 -8.84
N LEU A 109 9.93 -12.60 -9.83
CA LEU A 109 8.89 -13.17 -10.68
C LEU A 109 9.44 -14.27 -11.60
N GLU A 110 10.60 -14.05 -12.22
CA GLU A 110 11.27 -15.01 -13.09
C GLU A 110 11.69 -16.28 -12.35
N SER A 111 12.17 -16.15 -11.12
CA SER A 111 12.55 -17.28 -10.27
C SER A 111 11.35 -18.00 -9.64
N GLY A 112 10.14 -17.44 -9.72
CA GLY A 112 8.95 -17.97 -9.04
C GLY A 112 8.89 -17.66 -7.53
N LYS A 113 9.82 -16.88 -7.00
CA LYS A 113 9.78 -16.41 -5.61
C LYS A 113 8.55 -15.57 -5.33
N LEU A 114 8.22 -14.66 -6.27
CA LEU A 114 6.94 -13.96 -6.31
C LEU A 114 6.06 -14.58 -7.41
N ARG A 115 4.77 -14.72 -7.12
CA ARG A 115 3.79 -15.18 -8.10
C ARG A 115 3.26 -14.05 -8.96
N LYS A 116 3.03 -12.88 -8.36
CA LYS A 116 2.52 -11.67 -9.03
C LYS A 116 3.05 -10.42 -8.36
N TYR A 117 3.23 -9.40 -9.17
CA TYR A 117 3.34 -8.01 -8.75
C TYR A 117 2.19 -7.21 -9.39
N MET A 118 1.41 -6.53 -8.55
CA MET A 118 0.23 -5.77 -8.97
C MET A 118 0.45 -4.30 -8.67
N THR A 119 0.26 -3.44 -9.68
CA THR A 119 0.50 -2.01 -9.55
C THR A 119 -0.35 -1.21 -10.54
N ASP A 120 -0.59 0.05 -10.24
CA ASP A 120 -1.13 1.04 -11.19
C ASP A 120 -0.06 2.07 -11.63
N LEU A 121 1.21 1.74 -11.40
CA LEU A 121 2.38 2.59 -11.62
C LEU A 121 3.42 1.93 -12.53
N ALA A 122 2.99 0.97 -13.38
CA ALA A 122 3.89 0.27 -14.28
C ALA A 122 4.42 1.18 -15.40
N ASP A 123 5.72 1.20 -15.56
CA ASP A 123 6.41 1.84 -16.68
C ASP A 123 6.68 0.85 -17.85
N GLU A 124 7.46 1.28 -18.83
CA GLU A 124 7.80 0.48 -20.00
C GLU A 124 8.58 -0.81 -19.65
N ASN A 125 9.32 -0.82 -18.53
CA ASN A 125 10.10 -1.99 -18.10
C ASN A 125 9.22 -3.07 -17.46
N LEU A 126 8.13 -2.67 -16.83
CA LEU A 126 7.21 -3.53 -16.10
C LEU A 126 6.03 -3.99 -16.97
N ILE A 127 5.56 -3.13 -17.88
CA ILE A 127 4.35 -3.40 -18.66
C ILE A 127 4.55 -4.64 -19.52
N ASN A 128 3.55 -5.51 -19.60
CA ASN A 128 3.54 -6.76 -20.37
C ASN A 128 4.54 -7.85 -19.91
N LYS A 129 5.27 -7.67 -18.79
CA LYS A 129 6.11 -8.74 -18.27
C LYS A 129 5.29 -9.83 -17.58
N PRO A 130 5.67 -11.11 -17.74
CA PRO A 130 5.00 -12.22 -17.07
C PRO A 130 4.95 -12.02 -15.55
N GLY A 131 3.78 -12.23 -14.96
CA GLY A 131 3.62 -12.07 -13.51
C GLY A 131 3.25 -10.67 -13.06
N ILE A 132 3.36 -9.65 -13.91
CA ILE A 132 2.95 -8.29 -13.62
C ILE A 132 1.49 -8.06 -14.04
N VAL A 133 0.72 -7.46 -13.15
CA VAL A 133 -0.65 -7.01 -13.42
C VAL A 133 -0.69 -5.51 -13.23
N SER A 134 -0.86 -4.77 -14.31
CA SER A 134 -0.97 -3.31 -14.26
C SER A 134 -2.40 -2.86 -14.54
N THR A 135 -2.81 -1.83 -13.81
CA THR A 135 -4.07 -1.12 -14.01
C THR A 135 -3.79 0.36 -14.25
N PRO A 136 -4.70 1.13 -14.84
CA PRO A 136 -4.55 2.57 -14.93
C PRO A 136 -4.56 3.20 -13.53
N HIS A 137 -3.77 4.29 -13.33
CA HIS A 137 -3.70 5.03 -12.07
C HIS A 137 -4.90 5.99 -11.95
N LEU A 138 -6.05 5.45 -11.61
CA LEU A 138 -7.34 6.17 -11.57
C LEU A 138 -8.01 6.18 -10.18
N GLY A 139 -7.28 5.81 -9.12
CA GLY A 139 -7.86 5.66 -7.78
C GLY A 139 -8.53 6.91 -7.21
N ALA A 140 -8.02 8.10 -7.57
CA ALA A 140 -8.60 9.39 -7.17
C ALA A 140 -9.31 10.13 -8.33
N SER A 141 -9.32 9.57 -9.53
CA SER A 141 -9.88 10.21 -10.73
C SER A 141 -11.35 9.82 -10.91
N THR A 142 -12.16 10.07 -9.90
CA THR A 142 -13.62 9.97 -10.00
C THR A 142 -14.24 11.35 -9.83
N LYS A 143 -15.40 11.56 -10.44
CA LYS A 143 -16.12 12.84 -10.34
C LYS A 143 -16.37 13.20 -8.87
N GLU A 144 -16.80 12.23 -8.06
CA GLU A 144 -17.05 12.44 -6.63
C GLU A 144 -15.79 12.82 -5.86
N ALA A 145 -14.63 12.23 -6.20
CA ALA A 145 -13.37 12.55 -5.54
C ALA A 145 -12.93 13.99 -5.89
N GLU A 146 -13.07 14.39 -7.15
CA GLU A 146 -12.74 15.74 -7.62
C GLU A 146 -13.67 16.78 -6.98
N ASP A 147 -14.97 16.55 -6.98
CA ASP A 147 -15.97 17.43 -6.34
C ASP A 147 -15.72 17.56 -4.83
N ASN A 148 -15.43 16.45 -4.14
CA ASN A 148 -15.10 16.43 -2.71
C ASN A 148 -13.80 17.17 -2.41
N CYS A 149 -12.73 16.97 -3.20
CA CYS A 149 -11.48 17.67 -3.03
C CYS A 149 -11.65 19.19 -3.16
N ALA A 150 -12.40 19.64 -4.17
CA ALA A 150 -12.68 21.05 -4.36
C ALA A 150 -13.46 21.65 -3.18
N SER A 151 -14.53 20.98 -2.74
CA SER A 151 -15.33 21.43 -1.61
C SER A 151 -14.52 21.47 -0.30
N MET A 152 -13.77 20.41 0.01
CA MET A 152 -12.94 20.34 1.21
C MET A 152 -11.86 21.42 1.22
N ALA A 153 -11.23 21.70 0.07
CA ALA A 153 -10.20 22.74 -0.02
C ALA A 153 -10.78 24.14 0.27
N VAL A 154 -11.99 24.41 -0.22
CA VAL A 154 -12.70 25.66 0.07
C VAL A 154 -13.07 25.77 1.54
N ASP A 155 -13.63 24.70 2.13
CA ASP A 155 -14.02 24.67 3.54
C ASP A 155 -12.82 24.89 4.47
N GLU A 156 -11.67 24.25 4.17
CA GLU A 156 -10.44 24.43 4.94
C GLU A 156 -9.87 25.85 4.81
N LEU A 157 -9.92 26.43 3.62
CA LEU A 157 -9.48 27.82 3.40
C LEU A 157 -10.38 28.81 4.14
N MET A 158 -11.70 28.61 4.10
CA MET A 158 -12.66 29.45 4.81
C MET A 158 -12.49 29.34 6.33
N ASP A 159 -12.31 28.12 6.85
CA ASP A 159 -12.05 27.91 8.28
C ASP A 159 -10.74 28.60 8.74
N TYR A 160 -9.71 28.61 7.88
CA TYR A 160 -8.48 29.35 8.17
C TYR A 160 -8.72 30.87 8.17
N ILE A 161 -9.43 31.41 7.18
CA ILE A 161 -9.68 32.86 7.07
C ILE A 161 -10.58 33.34 8.20
N GLU A 162 -11.62 32.59 8.54
CA GLU A 162 -12.63 33.01 9.52
C GLU A 162 -12.23 32.73 10.96
N ASN A 163 -11.57 31.61 11.23
CA ASN A 163 -11.32 31.08 12.55
C ASN A 163 -9.82 30.92 12.90
N GLY A 164 -8.92 31.03 11.90
CA GLY A 164 -7.49 30.80 12.07
C GLY A 164 -7.13 29.32 12.25
N ASN A 165 -8.05 28.39 12.00
CA ASN A 165 -7.81 26.97 12.14
C ASN A 165 -6.95 26.46 10.99
N ILE A 166 -5.89 25.70 11.32
CA ILE A 166 -5.01 25.06 10.35
C ILE A 166 -5.29 23.57 10.37
N ARG A 167 -5.82 23.05 9.26
CA ARG A 167 -6.11 21.62 9.08
C ARG A 167 -5.33 21.09 7.88
N ASN A 168 -4.87 19.85 7.99
CA ASN A 168 -4.22 19.11 6.89
C ASN A 168 -3.06 19.86 6.18
N SER A 169 -2.47 20.86 6.86
CA SER A 169 -1.33 21.60 6.31
C SER A 169 -0.11 20.70 6.19
N VAL A 170 0.59 20.79 5.06
CA VAL A 170 1.85 20.05 4.81
C VAL A 170 3.09 20.90 5.05
N ASN A 171 2.94 22.21 5.26
CA ASN A 171 4.05 23.17 5.39
C ASN A 171 3.93 24.09 6.61
N PHE A 172 2.94 23.90 7.46
CA PHE A 172 2.78 24.63 8.70
C PHE A 172 3.10 23.69 9.88
N PRO A 173 3.89 24.16 10.90
CA PRO A 173 4.26 23.33 12.04
C PRO A 173 3.08 23.00 12.94
#